data_2df414a2475cf0c3613aeea32674219c
#
_entry.id   2df414a2475cf0c3613aeea32674219c
#
_cell.length_a   1.000
_cell.length_b   1.000
_cell.length_c   1.000
_cell.angle_alpha   90.00
_cell.angle_beta   90.00
_cell.angle_gamma   90.00
#
_symmetry.space_group_name_H-M   'P 1'
#
loop_
_entity.id
_entity.type
_entity.pdbx_description
1 polymer ?
#
loop_
_entity_poly.entity_id
_entity_poly.type
_entity_poly.pdbx_seq_one_letter_code
_entity_poly.pdbx_strand_id
1 'polypeptide(L)'
;MHKILKPVFILFLTLTTQISPFLGNLNLHAQSKDSIILAGGCFWCVEADFEKVNGVSEVISGYTGGFVENPTYKQVVKGGTGHYEAVIIHFDPEIITTKNILYKFFRSIDPTDAGGQFCDRGHSYKSAIFAKPNQILIAKNALLEAEAILGEKIVTPILEVSEFFTAEKYHQDYYKGENLVLTRFGPIKQKNAYKRYRSACGRDERLKEVWGKDAFLN
;
A
#
# COMPACT_ATOMS: atom_id res chain seq x y z
N MET A 1 -0.49 102.43 8.67
CA MET A 1 0.72 101.59 8.51
C MET A 1 0.31 100.12 8.73
N HIS A 2 0.00 99.39 7.63
CA HIS A 2 -0.43 97.98 7.69
C HIS A 2 0.77 97.10 7.36
N LYS A 3 1.18 96.27 8.31
CA LYS A 3 2.21 95.30 8.10
C LYS A 3 1.54 94.00 7.55
N ILE A 4 1.90 93.63 6.32
CA ILE A 4 1.43 92.42 5.67
C ILE A 4 2.35 91.24 6.12
N LEU A 5 1.78 90.26 6.82
CA LEU A 5 2.45 89.04 7.19
C LEU A 5 2.36 88.00 6.01
N LYS A 6 3.49 87.55 5.52
CA LYS A 6 3.54 86.56 4.48
C LYS A 6 3.42 85.13 5.13
N PRO A 7 2.62 84.22 4.60
CA PRO A 7 2.57 82.84 5.12
C PRO A 7 3.77 82.05 4.65
N VAL A 8 4.43 81.35 5.59
CA VAL A 8 5.46 80.33 5.33
C VAL A 8 4.77 78.98 5.02
N PHE A 9 4.93 78.54 3.79
CA PHE A 9 4.50 77.21 3.39
C PHE A 9 5.56 76.17 3.83
N ILE A 10 5.23 75.32 4.82
CA ILE A 10 6.04 74.16 5.22
C ILE A 10 5.62 72.99 4.34
N LEU A 11 6.53 72.62 3.47
CA LEU A 11 6.36 71.39 2.59
C LEU A 11 6.67 70.14 3.40
N PHE A 12 5.62 69.40 3.82
CA PHE A 12 5.80 68.12 4.42
C PHE A 12 6.10 67.09 3.30
N LEU A 13 7.35 66.60 3.24
CA LEU A 13 7.78 65.51 2.36
C LEU A 13 7.42 64.19 3.05
N THR A 14 6.28 63.58 2.67
CA THR A 14 5.90 62.26 3.15
C THR A 14 6.69 61.18 2.38
N LEU A 15 7.65 60.61 3.07
CA LEU A 15 8.41 59.47 2.59
C LEU A 15 7.54 58.19 2.69
N THR A 16 6.86 57.80 1.61
CA THR A 16 6.12 56.54 1.53
C THR A 16 7.10 55.39 1.29
N THR A 17 7.43 54.66 2.34
CA THR A 17 8.15 53.38 2.22
C THR A 17 7.22 52.35 1.58
N GLN A 18 7.48 52.02 0.32
CA GLN A 18 6.86 50.91 -0.37
C GLN A 18 7.42 49.61 0.23
N ILE A 19 6.65 49.00 1.13
CA ILE A 19 6.89 47.63 1.57
C ILE A 19 6.37 46.67 0.46
N SER A 20 7.27 46.22 -0.38
CA SER A 20 6.97 45.14 -1.36
C SER A 20 6.71 43.83 -0.59
N PRO A 21 5.52 43.24 -0.69
CA PRO A 21 5.32 41.90 -0.11
C PRO A 21 6.12 40.89 -0.94
N PHE A 22 7.21 40.41 -0.38
CA PHE A 22 7.94 39.28 -0.89
C PHE A 22 7.03 38.04 -0.71
N LEU A 23 6.09 37.85 -1.64
CA LEU A 23 5.32 36.60 -1.78
C LEU A 23 6.31 35.51 -2.19
N GLY A 24 6.94 34.88 -1.20
CA GLY A 24 7.62 33.62 -1.38
C GLY A 24 6.59 32.63 -1.92
N ASN A 25 6.75 32.20 -3.17
CA ASN A 25 6.03 31.05 -3.72
C ASN A 25 6.40 29.83 -2.86
N LEU A 26 5.60 29.57 -1.84
CA LEU A 26 5.49 28.25 -1.23
C LEU A 26 4.92 27.33 -2.32
N ASN A 27 5.80 26.76 -3.15
CA ASN A 27 5.46 25.60 -3.93
C ASN A 27 5.09 24.49 -2.93
N LEU A 28 3.82 24.44 -2.54
CA LEU A 28 3.26 23.23 -1.97
C LEU A 28 3.41 22.17 -3.08
N HIS A 29 4.50 21.42 -3.06
CA HIS A 29 4.60 20.19 -3.81
C HIS A 29 3.48 19.32 -3.27
N ALA A 30 2.38 19.24 -4.02
CA ALA A 30 1.38 18.19 -3.78
C ALA A 30 2.16 16.88 -3.92
N GLN A 31 2.40 16.19 -2.80
CA GLN A 31 3.12 14.93 -2.75
C GLN A 31 2.44 14.00 -3.76
N SER A 32 3.16 13.63 -4.81
CA SER A 32 2.63 12.75 -5.84
C SER A 32 2.37 11.40 -5.18
N LYS A 33 1.10 10.99 -5.13
CA LYS A 33 0.70 9.70 -4.56
C LYS A 33 0.35 8.76 -5.69
N ASP A 34 0.91 7.58 -5.68
CA ASP A 34 0.50 6.49 -6.56
C ASP A 34 -0.02 5.31 -5.72
N SER A 35 -0.64 4.34 -6.37
CA SER A 35 -1.13 3.14 -5.70
C SER A 35 -1.11 1.93 -6.62
N ILE A 36 -0.96 0.74 -6.02
CA ILE A 36 -1.07 -0.54 -6.70
C ILE A 36 -1.86 -1.51 -5.84
N ILE A 37 -2.61 -2.43 -6.45
CA ILE A 37 -3.36 -3.46 -5.74
C ILE A 37 -2.67 -4.81 -5.92
N LEU A 38 -2.41 -5.48 -4.80
CA LEU A 38 -1.68 -6.74 -4.75
C LEU A 38 -2.43 -7.78 -3.92
N ALA A 39 -2.59 -8.98 -4.45
CA ALA A 39 -3.10 -10.15 -3.74
C ALA A 39 -1.95 -11.12 -3.48
N GLY A 40 -1.73 -11.49 -2.22
CA GLY A 40 -0.59 -12.32 -1.79
C GLY A 40 -0.95 -13.30 -0.67
N GLY A 41 -2.13 -13.91 -0.75
CA GLY A 41 -2.70 -14.75 0.31
C GLY A 41 -3.39 -13.91 1.38
N CYS A 42 -3.26 -14.30 2.64
CA CYS A 42 -3.86 -13.55 3.76
C CYS A 42 -3.46 -12.07 3.72
N PHE A 43 -4.43 -11.19 3.56
CA PHE A 43 -4.20 -9.74 3.43
C PHE A 43 -3.59 -9.12 4.71
N TRP A 44 -3.83 -9.67 5.91
CA TRP A 44 -3.14 -9.23 7.13
C TRP A 44 -1.61 -9.35 7.03
N CYS A 45 -1.13 -10.39 6.32
CA CYS A 45 0.29 -10.59 6.12
C CYS A 45 0.86 -9.59 5.13
N VAL A 46 0.16 -9.37 4.02
CA VAL A 46 0.59 -8.42 2.98
C VAL A 46 0.57 -6.98 3.53
N GLU A 47 -0.49 -6.60 4.27
CA GLU A 47 -0.59 -5.32 4.96
C GLU A 47 0.60 -5.11 5.91
N ALA A 48 0.86 -6.07 6.81
CA ALA A 48 1.97 -6.00 7.76
C ALA A 48 3.34 -5.90 7.09
N ASP A 49 3.52 -6.60 5.96
CA ASP A 49 4.79 -6.61 5.22
C ASP A 49 5.04 -5.25 4.54
N PHE A 50 4.00 -4.60 4.01
CA PHE A 50 4.17 -3.38 3.23
C PHE A 50 4.04 -2.07 4.02
N GLU A 51 3.28 -2.01 5.11
CA GLU A 51 3.19 -0.78 5.92
C GLU A 51 4.52 -0.28 6.49
N LYS A 52 5.51 -1.15 6.62
CA LYS A 52 6.85 -0.80 7.12
C LYS A 52 7.82 -0.38 6.03
N VAL A 53 7.40 -0.42 4.78
CA VAL A 53 8.24 -0.06 3.64
C VAL A 53 8.36 1.46 3.56
N ASN A 54 9.59 1.96 3.58
CA ASN A 54 9.81 3.40 3.41
C ASN A 54 9.25 3.89 2.07
N GLY A 55 8.47 4.97 2.11
CA GLY A 55 7.75 5.52 0.97
C GLY A 55 6.32 5.01 0.82
N VAL A 56 5.91 3.95 1.54
CA VAL A 56 4.51 3.54 1.66
C VAL A 56 3.84 4.42 2.70
N SER A 57 2.72 5.04 2.34
CA SER A 57 1.96 5.94 3.21
C SER A 57 0.79 5.26 3.89
N GLU A 58 0.21 4.24 3.25
CA GLU A 58 -0.96 3.52 3.75
C GLU A 58 -1.11 2.19 3.00
N VAL A 59 -1.58 1.16 3.70
CA VAL A 59 -1.98 -0.12 3.11
C VAL A 59 -3.36 -0.46 3.63
N ILE A 60 -4.30 -0.72 2.73
CA ILE A 60 -5.70 -1.00 3.08
C ILE A 60 -6.04 -2.42 2.63
N SER A 61 -6.45 -3.26 3.57
CA SER A 61 -6.93 -4.62 3.30
C SER A 61 -8.33 -4.60 2.68
N GLY A 62 -8.59 -5.47 1.68
CA GLY A 62 -9.87 -5.50 0.99
C GLY A 62 -10.00 -6.65 -0.01
N TYR A 63 -10.95 -6.49 -0.92
CA TYR A 63 -11.35 -7.50 -1.91
C TYR A 63 -11.41 -6.88 -3.30
N THR A 64 -10.94 -7.61 -4.30
CA THR A 64 -11.00 -7.16 -5.71
C THR A 64 -10.99 -8.34 -6.68
N GLY A 65 -11.27 -8.08 -7.96
CA GLY A 65 -11.18 -9.06 -9.04
C GLY A 65 -12.39 -9.99 -9.16
N GLY A 66 -13.37 -9.89 -8.26
CA GLY A 66 -14.60 -10.68 -8.28
C GLY A 66 -15.78 -9.93 -8.92
N PHE A 67 -16.96 -10.55 -8.81
CA PHE A 67 -18.20 -10.05 -9.41
C PHE A 67 -19.33 -9.76 -8.39
N VAL A 68 -19.08 -9.99 -7.10
CA VAL A 68 -20.04 -9.70 -6.03
C VAL A 68 -19.79 -8.28 -5.53
N GLU A 69 -20.81 -7.43 -5.60
CA GLU A 69 -20.73 -6.06 -5.07
C GLU A 69 -20.75 -6.06 -3.55
N ASN A 70 -19.91 -5.20 -2.95
CA ASN A 70 -19.80 -5.04 -1.50
C ASN A 70 -19.70 -6.38 -0.74
N PRO A 71 -18.74 -7.26 -1.12
CA PRO A 71 -18.64 -8.57 -0.52
C PRO A 71 -18.24 -8.47 0.96
N THR A 72 -18.71 -9.41 1.76
CA THR A 72 -18.25 -9.58 3.15
C THR A 72 -17.12 -10.60 3.19
N TYR A 73 -16.28 -10.53 4.22
CA TYR A 73 -15.21 -11.52 4.47
C TYR A 73 -15.71 -12.95 4.40
N LYS A 74 -16.85 -13.21 5.07
CA LYS A 74 -17.47 -14.54 5.10
C LYS A 74 -17.84 -15.07 3.71
N GLN A 75 -18.30 -14.18 2.81
CA GLN A 75 -18.62 -14.57 1.43
C GLN A 75 -17.33 -14.88 0.63
N VAL A 76 -16.31 -14.03 0.76
CA VAL A 76 -15.05 -14.18 0.02
C VAL A 76 -14.34 -15.48 0.41
N VAL A 77 -14.16 -15.75 1.71
CA VAL A 77 -13.46 -16.97 2.17
C VAL A 77 -14.24 -18.25 1.93
N LYS A 78 -15.58 -18.17 1.85
CA LYS A 78 -16.44 -19.31 1.46
C LYS A 78 -16.22 -19.68 -0.01
N GLY A 79 -15.75 -18.73 -0.82
CA GLY A 79 -15.56 -18.89 -2.26
C GLY A 79 -16.82 -18.60 -3.08
N GLY A 80 -16.65 -18.61 -4.40
CA GLY A 80 -17.75 -18.35 -5.36
C GLY A 80 -18.02 -16.88 -5.64
N THR A 81 -17.28 -15.95 -5.03
CA THR A 81 -17.40 -14.50 -5.31
C THR A 81 -16.47 -14.03 -6.43
N GLY A 82 -15.46 -14.81 -6.77
CA GLY A 82 -14.38 -14.42 -7.68
C GLY A 82 -13.37 -13.45 -7.09
N HIS A 83 -13.61 -12.92 -5.88
CA HIS A 83 -12.69 -11.98 -5.24
C HIS A 83 -11.45 -12.65 -4.67
N TYR A 84 -10.34 -11.90 -4.71
CA TYR A 84 -9.11 -12.14 -3.98
C TYR A 84 -9.13 -11.36 -2.67
N GLU A 85 -8.54 -11.90 -1.61
CA GLU A 85 -8.01 -11.06 -0.53
C GLU A 85 -6.82 -10.28 -1.09
N ALA A 86 -6.90 -8.96 -1.01
CA ALA A 86 -5.92 -8.07 -1.59
C ALA A 86 -5.67 -6.86 -0.68
N VAL A 87 -4.59 -6.14 -0.97
CA VAL A 87 -4.33 -4.83 -0.37
C VAL A 87 -4.18 -3.79 -1.47
N ILE A 88 -4.66 -2.57 -1.22
CA ILE A 88 -4.23 -1.40 -1.97
C ILE A 88 -3.10 -0.72 -1.22
N ILE A 89 -1.97 -0.53 -1.89
CA ILE A 89 -0.76 0.09 -1.33
C ILE A 89 -0.66 1.50 -1.90
N HIS A 90 -0.76 2.50 -1.04
CA HIS A 90 -0.53 3.91 -1.37
C HIS A 90 0.91 4.28 -1.05
N PHE A 91 1.60 4.90 -2.00
CA PHE A 91 3.03 5.22 -1.84
C PHE A 91 3.41 6.53 -2.53
N ASP A 92 4.56 7.05 -2.12
CA ASP A 92 5.20 8.21 -2.74
C ASP A 92 6.20 7.70 -3.80
N PRO A 93 5.93 7.92 -5.11
CA PRO A 93 6.80 7.46 -6.19
C PRO A 93 8.17 8.14 -6.21
N GLU A 94 8.36 9.28 -5.53
CA GLU A 94 9.65 9.95 -5.35
C GLU A 94 10.54 9.21 -4.33
N ILE A 95 9.93 8.41 -3.42
CA ILE A 95 10.65 7.64 -2.40
C ILE A 95 10.78 6.18 -2.80
N ILE A 96 9.72 5.57 -3.31
CA ILE A 96 9.70 4.17 -3.75
C ILE A 96 8.96 4.01 -5.07
N THR A 97 9.57 3.35 -6.03
CA THR A 97 8.97 3.12 -7.35
C THR A 97 8.04 1.90 -7.34
N THR A 98 7.07 1.87 -8.26
CA THR A 98 6.23 0.68 -8.53
C THR A 98 7.09 -0.57 -8.74
N LYS A 99 8.21 -0.46 -9.46
CA LYS A 99 9.16 -1.57 -9.66
C LYS A 99 9.67 -2.13 -8.33
N ASN A 100 10.08 -1.26 -7.41
CA ASN A 100 10.61 -1.69 -6.11
C ASN A 100 9.53 -2.30 -5.20
N ILE A 101 8.29 -1.83 -5.28
CA ILE A 101 7.15 -2.46 -4.59
C ILE A 101 6.94 -3.87 -5.15
N LEU A 102 6.91 -4.04 -6.47
CA LEU A 102 6.74 -5.35 -7.11
C LEU A 102 7.92 -6.29 -6.84
N TYR A 103 9.15 -5.78 -6.79
CA TYR A 103 10.31 -6.56 -6.38
C TYR A 103 10.12 -7.15 -4.97
N LYS A 104 9.65 -6.34 -4.01
CA LYS A 104 9.35 -6.79 -2.65
C LYS A 104 8.16 -7.75 -2.63
N PHE A 105 7.12 -7.47 -3.42
CA PHE A 105 5.93 -8.30 -3.51
C PHE A 105 6.25 -9.74 -3.92
N PHE A 106 6.97 -9.94 -5.02
CA PHE A 106 7.35 -11.30 -5.41
C PHE A 106 8.12 -12.02 -4.30
N ARG A 107 8.97 -11.33 -3.55
CA ARG A 107 9.75 -11.90 -2.44
C ARG A 107 8.97 -12.08 -1.14
N SER A 108 7.74 -11.62 -1.09
CA SER A 108 6.81 -11.81 0.03
C SER A 108 5.78 -12.91 -0.22
N ILE A 109 5.84 -13.59 -1.39
CA ILE A 109 4.93 -14.67 -1.78
C ILE A 109 5.67 -15.90 -2.31
N ASP A 110 4.98 -17.02 -2.41
CA ASP A 110 5.37 -18.14 -3.27
C ASP A 110 4.70 -17.97 -4.64
N PRO A 111 5.37 -17.38 -5.63
CA PRO A 111 4.75 -17.04 -6.90
C PRO A 111 4.55 -18.25 -7.81
N THR A 112 4.99 -19.45 -7.40
CA THR A 112 4.83 -20.70 -8.12
C THR A 112 3.60 -21.50 -7.65
N ASP A 113 2.96 -21.09 -6.54
CA ASP A 113 1.79 -21.76 -5.99
C ASP A 113 0.47 -21.24 -6.59
N ALA A 114 -0.11 -22.05 -7.48
CA ALA A 114 -1.37 -21.75 -8.14
C ALA A 114 -2.63 -22.00 -7.27
N GLY A 115 -2.50 -22.64 -6.11
CA GLY A 115 -3.62 -23.09 -5.29
C GLY A 115 -3.99 -22.17 -4.13
N GLY A 116 -3.18 -21.14 -3.87
CA GLY A 116 -3.29 -20.22 -2.74
C GLY A 116 -1.91 -19.77 -2.30
N GLN A 117 -1.77 -19.38 -1.03
CA GLN A 117 -0.47 -19.01 -0.49
C GLN A 117 -0.26 -19.66 0.89
N PHE A 118 0.85 -20.37 1.02
CA PHE A 118 1.24 -21.04 2.27
C PHE A 118 0.13 -22.01 2.77
N CYS A 119 -0.39 -21.79 3.98
CA CYS A 119 -1.47 -22.60 4.52
C CYS A 119 -2.87 -22.20 4.04
N ASP A 120 -3.00 -21.02 3.44
CA ASP A 120 -4.28 -20.48 2.99
C ASP A 120 -4.55 -20.97 1.56
N ARG A 121 -5.63 -21.72 1.40
CA ARG A 121 -5.95 -22.42 0.13
C ARG A 121 -7.27 -21.91 -0.46
N GLY A 122 -7.34 -21.90 -1.79
CA GLY A 122 -8.53 -21.48 -2.52
C GLY A 122 -8.32 -20.20 -3.31
N HIS A 123 -9.33 -19.84 -4.12
CA HIS A 123 -9.23 -18.73 -5.07
C HIS A 123 -8.90 -17.40 -4.40
N SER A 124 -9.56 -17.10 -3.27
CA SER A 124 -9.37 -15.83 -2.55
C SER A 124 -7.93 -15.63 -2.04
N TYR A 125 -7.17 -16.70 -1.88
CA TYR A 125 -5.81 -16.67 -1.36
C TYR A 125 -4.72 -16.81 -2.44
N LYS A 126 -5.08 -16.80 -3.70
CA LYS A 126 -4.10 -16.81 -4.80
C LYS A 126 -3.37 -15.48 -4.88
N SER A 127 -2.15 -15.53 -5.43
CA SER A 127 -1.43 -14.31 -5.77
C SER A 127 -1.94 -13.68 -7.07
N ALA A 128 -1.96 -12.34 -7.13
CA ALA A 128 -2.24 -11.56 -8.33
C ALA A 128 -1.71 -10.13 -8.21
N ILE A 129 -1.44 -9.51 -9.34
CA ILE A 129 -1.11 -8.08 -9.46
C ILE A 129 -2.23 -7.42 -10.25
N PHE A 130 -2.94 -6.45 -9.66
CA PHE A 130 -3.95 -5.64 -10.35
C PHE A 130 -3.32 -4.29 -10.72
N ALA A 131 -2.97 -4.15 -11.99
CA ALA A 131 -2.15 -3.07 -12.49
C ALA A 131 -2.97 -2.05 -13.29
N LYS A 132 -2.71 -0.75 -13.06
CA LYS A 132 -3.18 0.33 -13.93
C LYS A 132 -2.50 0.20 -15.30
N PRO A 133 -3.07 0.79 -16.38
CA PRO A 133 -2.48 0.69 -17.73
C PRO A 133 -1.00 1.08 -17.79
N ASN A 134 -0.59 2.13 -17.07
CA ASN A 134 0.80 2.59 -17.01
C ASN A 134 1.72 1.68 -16.15
N GLN A 135 1.16 0.77 -15.36
CA GLN A 135 1.91 -0.16 -14.50
C GLN A 135 2.08 -1.55 -15.13
N ILE A 136 1.28 -1.90 -16.16
CA ILE A 136 1.28 -3.25 -16.76
C ILE A 136 2.67 -3.65 -17.25
N LEU A 137 3.36 -2.77 -17.97
CA LEU A 137 4.70 -3.08 -18.49
C LEU A 137 5.73 -3.26 -17.35
N ILE A 138 5.61 -2.44 -16.31
CA ILE A 138 6.48 -2.55 -15.12
C ILE A 138 6.23 -3.88 -14.42
N ALA A 139 4.96 -4.29 -14.29
CA ALA A 139 4.60 -5.57 -13.67
C ALA A 139 5.11 -6.78 -14.48
N LYS A 140 4.98 -6.74 -15.80
CA LYS A 140 5.52 -7.78 -16.70
C LYS A 140 7.04 -7.91 -16.56
N ASN A 141 7.75 -6.79 -16.54
CA ASN A 141 9.21 -6.81 -16.37
C ASN A 141 9.62 -7.35 -14.99
N ALA A 142 8.91 -6.96 -13.92
CA ALA A 142 9.17 -7.46 -12.59
C ALA A 142 8.91 -8.98 -12.47
N LEU A 143 7.87 -9.49 -13.16
CA LEU A 143 7.59 -10.93 -13.25
C LEU A 143 8.73 -11.67 -13.94
N LEU A 144 9.19 -11.19 -15.11
CA LEU A 144 10.29 -11.80 -15.85
C LEU A 144 11.61 -11.79 -15.04
N GLU A 145 11.90 -10.69 -14.33
CA GLU A 145 13.05 -10.61 -13.42
C GLU A 145 12.94 -11.65 -12.29
N ALA A 146 11.76 -11.83 -11.73
CA ALA A 146 11.51 -12.82 -10.68
C ALA A 146 11.64 -14.27 -11.21
N GLU A 147 11.09 -14.57 -12.40
CA GLU A 147 11.25 -15.87 -13.08
C GLU A 147 12.73 -16.18 -13.34
N ALA A 148 13.48 -15.21 -13.81
CA ALA A 148 14.90 -15.38 -14.09
C ALA A 148 15.72 -15.70 -12.82
N ILE A 149 15.33 -15.15 -11.68
CA ILE A 149 15.99 -15.40 -10.39
C ILE A 149 15.62 -16.79 -9.84
N LEU A 150 14.34 -17.16 -9.92
CA LEU A 150 13.86 -18.46 -9.43
C LEU A 150 14.28 -19.62 -10.33
N GLY A 151 14.45 -19.38 -11.62
CA GLY A 151 14.62 -20.44 -12.61
C GLY A 151 13.34 -21.25 -12.86
N GLU A 152 12.19 -20.75 -12.38
CA GLU A 152 10.89 -21.40 -12.46
C GLU A 152 9.82 -20.44 -13.01
N LYS A 153 8.78 -21.00 -13.63
CA LYS A 153 7.66 -20.21 -14.15
C LYS A 153 6.78 -19.70 -13.00
N ILE A 154 6.50 -18.42 -13.02
CA ILE A 154 5.59 -17.75 -12.09
C ILE A 154 4.15 -17.90 -12.56
N VAL A 155 3.25 -18.24 -11.64
CA VAL A 155 1.81 -18.40 -11.89
C VAL A 155 0.98 -17.19 -11.44
N THR A 156 1.60 -16.18 -10.85
CA THR A 156 0.95 -14.93 -10.43
C THR A 156 0.48 -14.15 -11.66
N PRO A 157 -0.83 -13.99 -11.89
CA PRO A 157 -1.33 -13.24 -13.04
C PRO A 157 -1.16 -11.72 -12.85
N ILE A 158 -1.01 -11.01 -13.98
CA ILE A 158 -1.12 -9.56 -14.06
C ILE A 158 -2.48 -9.26 -14.68
N LEU A 159 -3.38 -8.69 -13.89
CA LEU A 159 -4.76 -8.36 -14.22
C LEU A 159 -4.92 -6.85 -14.33
N GLU A 160 -5.90 -6.40 -15.08
CA GLU A 160 -6.28 -4.99 -15.05
C GLU A 160 -6.91 -4.65 -13.70
N VAL A 161 -6.66 -3.41 -13.23
CA VAL A 161 -7.26 -2.90 -12.02
C VAL A 161 -8.79 -2.93 -12.13
N SER A 162 -9.43 -3.47 -11.11
CA SER A 162 -10.88 -3.52 -10.96
C SER A 162 -11.32 -2.84 -9.68
N GLU A 163 -12.62 -2.78 -9.43
CA GLU A 163 -13.15 -2.19 -8.21
C GLU A 163 -12.57 -2.87 -6.97
N PHE A 164 -12.22 -2.04 -5.99
CA PHE A 164 -11.66 -2.49 -4.71
C PHE A 164 -12.65 -2.19 -3.59
N PHE A 165 -13.05 -3.22 -2.88
CA PHE A 165 -13.94 -3.14 -1.73
C PHE A 165 -13.12 -3.26 -0.45
N THR A 166 -13.07 -2.18 0.33
CA THR A 166 -12.36 -2.18 1.62
C THR A 166 -12.96 -3.23 2.54
N ALA A 167 -12.12 -4.07 3.13
CA ALA A 167 -12.57 -5.05 4.11
C ALA A 167 -13.06 -4.38 5.40
N GLU A 168 -13.81 -5.12 6.18
CA GLU A 168 -14.40 -4.66 7.43
C GLU A 168 -13.34 -4.09 8.38
N LYS A 169 -13.71 -3.08 9.15
CA LYS A 169 -12.79 -2.32 10.02
C LYS A 169 -11.91 -3.20 10.92
N TYR A 170 -12.42 -4.34 11.38
CA TYR A 170 -11.66 -5.24 12.26
C TYR A 170 -10.53 -6.00 11.55
N HIS A 171 -10.47 -5.96 10.22
CA HIS A 171 -9.38 -6.50 9.42
C HIS A 171 -8.23 -5.51 9.22
N GLN A 172 -8.52 -4.21 9.25
CA GLN A 172 -7.50 -3.18 9.08
C GLN A 172 -6.55 -3.18 10.28
N ASP A 173 -5.26 -3.06 10.04
CA ASP A 173 -4.23 -2.99 11.09
C ASP A 173 -4.23 -4.20 12.05
N TYR A 174 -4.76 -5.36 11.60
CA TYR A 174 -4.92 -6.52 12.48
C TYR A 174 -3.61 -6.94 13.14
N TYR A 175 -2.50 -6.86 12.43
CA TYR A 175 -1.18 -7.28 12.89
C TYR A 175 -0.63 -6.43 14.05
N LYS A 176 -1.13 -5.21 14.26
CA LYS A 176 -0.76 -4.30 15.38
C LYS A 176 -1.92 -4.06 16.35
N GLY A 177 -3.08 -4.66 16.11
CA GLY A 177 -4.31 -4.46 16.88
C GLY A 177 -4.20 -4.92 18.34
N GLU A 178 -4.80 -4.15 19.24
CA GLU A 178 -4.80 -4.39 20.69
C GLU A 178 -6.10 -5.04 21.20
N ASN A 179 -7.12 -5.18 20.35
CA ASN A 179 -8.40 -5.79 20.72
C ASN A 179 -8.23 -7.26 21.06
N LEU A 180 -8.95 -7.71 22.10
CA LEU A 180 -9.02 -9.12 22.46
C LEU A 180 -9.91 -9.85 21.45
N VAL A 181 -9.43 -10.95 20.90
CA VAL A 181 -10.16 -11.79 19.95
C VAL A 181 -10.11 -13.24 20.41
N LEU A 182 -11.21 -13.97 20.17
CA LEU A 182 -11.25 -15.41 20.39
C LEU A 182 -10.68 -16.13 19.18
N THR A 183 -9.62 -16.92 19.40
CA THR A 183 -8.93 -17.65 18.37
C THR A 183 -8.82 -19.14 18.73
N ARG A 184 -8.34 -19.97 17.77
CA ARG A 184 -7.96 -21.38 18.07
C ARG A 184 -6.86 -21.50 19.15
N PHE A 185 -6.18 -20.41 19.46
CA PHE A 185 -5.16 -20.32 20.51
C PHE A 185 -5.71 -19.75 21.84
N GLY A 186 -7.03 -19.61 21.95
CA GLY A 186 -7.71 -18.96 23.05
C GLY A 186 -7.92 -17.44 22.87
N PRO A 187 -8.40 -16.74 23.89
CA PRO A 187 -8.58 -15.29 23.88
C PRO A 187 -7.20 -14.59 23.97
N ILE A 188 -6.82 -13.88 22.92
CA ILE A 188 -5.55 -13.15 22.83
C ILE A 188 -5.72 -11.85 22.05
N LYS A 189 -4.78 -10.91 22.19
CA LYS A 189 -4.79 -9.67 21.40
C LYS A 189 -4.53 -9.95 19.91
N GLN A 190 -5.17 -9.18 19.03
CA GLN A 190 -5.05 -9.32 17.57
C GLN A 190 -3.58 -9.44 17.12
N LYS A 191 -2.69 -8.56 17.57
CA LYS A 191 -1.25 -8.61 17.25
C LYS A 191 -0.58 -9.93 17.61
N ASN A 192 -1.00 -10.56 18.70
CA ASN A 192 -0.46 -11.85 19.13
C ASN A 192 -1.09 -13.01 18.35
N ALA A 193 -2.39 -12.87 17.99
CA ALA A 193 -3.08 -13.79 17.10
C ALA A 193 -2.40 -13.81 15.73
N TYR A 194 -2.15 -12.64 15.15
CA TYR A 194 -1.43 -12.49 13.88
C TYR A 194 -0.09 -13.23 13.88
N LYS A 195 0.76 -12.98 14.89
CA LYS A 195 2.07 -13.65 14.99
C LYS A 195 1.94 -15.17 15.02
N ARG A 196 0.97 -15.69 15.79
CA ARG A 196 0.73 -17.14 15.87
C ARG A 196 0.17 -17.71 14.58
N TYR A 197 -0.73 -17.00 13.90
CA TYR A 197 -1.26 -17.42 12.60
C TYR A 197 -0.15 -17.43 11.55
N ARG A 198 0.65 -16.38 11.43
CA ARG A 198 1.74 -16.28 10.46
C ARG A 198 2.77 -17.39 10.65
N SER A 199 3.21 -17.62 11.89
CA SER A 199 4.15 -18.69 12.21
C SER A 199 3.55 -20.08 11.97
N ALA A 200 2.33 -20.34 12.44
CA ALA A 200 1.67 -21.62 12.24
C ALA A 200 1.37 -21.94 10.77
N CYS A 201 1.29 -20.91 9.92
CA CYS A 201 1.12 -21.04 8.48
C CYS A 201 2.43 -21.34 7.73
N GLY A 202 3.59 -21.20 8.38
CA GLY A 202 4.89 -21.46 7.77
C GLY A 202 5.30 -20.48 6.68
N ARG A 203 4.72 -19.24 6.70
CA ARG A 203 4.97 -18.26 5.64
C ARG A 203 6.44 -17.90 5.52
N ASP A 204 7.07 -17.52 6.63
CA ASP A 204 8.45 -17.03 6.62
C ASP A 204 9.47 -18.13 6.30
N GLU A 205 9.18 -19.37 6.71
CA GLU A 205 9.97 -20.55 6.37
C GLU A 205 9.90 -20.84 4.86
N ARG A 206 8.69 -20.83 4.30
CA ARG A 206 8.49 -21.06 2.87
C ARG A 206 9.15 -19.96 2.02
N LEU A 207 9.06 -18.70 2.43
CA LEU A 207 9.73 -17.60 1.73
C LEU A 207 11.25 -17.79 1.70
N LYS A 208 11.86 -18.27 2.79
CA LYS A 208 13.31 -18.59 2.83
C LYS A 208 13.67 -19.76 1.89
N GLU A 209 12.80 -20.76 1.77
CA GLU A 209 13.01 -21.87 0.84
C GLU A 209 12.98 -21.37 -0.61
N VAL A 210 12.00 -20.51 -0.96
CA VAL A 210 11.78 -20.01 -2.32
C VAL A 210 12.83 -18.96 -2.71
N TRP A 211 13.10 -17.98 -1.81
CA TRP A 211 13.88 -16.79 -2.13
C TRP A 211 15.25 -16.73 -1.45
N GLY A 212 15.56 -17.66 -0.55
CA GLY A 212 16.81 -17.69 0.20
C GLY A 212 17.02 -16.40 0.99
N LYS A 213 18.19 -15.79 0.81
CA LYS A 213 18.57 -14.52 1.44
C LYS A 213 17.75 -13.31 0.95
N ASP A 214 17.12 -13.43 -0.23
CA ASP A 214 16.34 -12.35 -0.84
C ASP A 214 14.88 -12.36 -0.40
N ALA A 215 14.47 -13.30 0.47
CA ALA A 215 13.14 -13.34 1.04
C ALA A 215 12.79 -12.01 1.74
N PHE A 216 11.62 -11.45 1.41
CA PHE A 216 11.10 -10.26 2.08
C PHE A 216 10.39 -10.67 3.36
N LEU A 217 11.13 -10.66 4.44
CA LEU A 217 10.67 -11.01 5.78
C LEU A 217 10.47 -9.75 6.62
N ASN A 218 9.50 -9.80 7.51
CA ASN A 218 9.08 -8.68 8.36
C ASN A 218 9.43 -8.92 9.84
#